data_5d12e7f41cb02c6b1a3285eac8ae1d9e
#
_entry.id   5d12e7f41cb02c6b1a3285eac8ae1d9e
#
_cell.length_a   1.000
_cell.length_b   1.000
_cell.length_c   1.000
_cell.angle_alpha   90.00
_cell.angle_beta   90.00
_cell.angle_gamma   90.00
#
_symmetry.space_group_name_H-M   'P 1'
#
loop_
_entity.id
_entity.type
_entity.pdbx_description
1 polymer ?
#
loop_
_entity_poly.entity_id
_entity_poly.type
_entity_poly.pdbx_seq_one_letter_code
_entity_poly.pdbx_strand_id
1 'polypeptide(L)'
;MFRNDLLKDRGIFLSGGGSGLGRSMALHFASLGAKMFVIGRREEPLKQTCEEIRKAGGAAAYTTCDVRDFAAVEAAADQADAAFGRIDTVINNAAGNFMARTEKLSPNAFDTVVSIVLNGSFHCTQAFARKWIAQHKPGNVLSITTTYAAANCGSGFVVPSSCAKAGVLAMTTSLAVEWGKYNIRLNAIAPGPFPTEGAWSRLIPSKQFEEHARNSNPMKRFGRHEELTNLAAFLISDMSSYINGECVVIDGGQWLQGAGEFNDLLMLPESAWEQMEAARAKK
;
A
#
# COMPACT_ATOMS: atom_id res chain seq x y z
N MET A 1 -9.40 18.84 4.46
CA MET A 1 -8.03 19.14 4.93
C MET A 1 -7.09 19.45 3.77
N PHE A 2 -7.07 18.65 2.71
CA PHE A 2 -6.35 18.98 1.48
C PHE A 2 -7.19 19.91 0.59
N ARG A 3 -6.52 20.71 -0.24
CA ARG A 3 -7.18 21.43 -1.33
C ARG A 3 -7.73 20.40 -2.32
N ASN A 4 -8.91 20.66 -2.88
CA ASN A 4 -9.54 19.75 -3.85
C ASN A 4 -8.75 19.60 -5.17
N ASP A 5 -7.73 20.41 -5.37
CA ASP A 5 -6.82 20.43 -6.51
C ASP A 5 -5.38 19.98 -6.17
N LEU A 6 -5.18 19.29 -5.03
CA LEU A 6 -3.86 18.84 -4.55
C LEU A 6 -3.07 18.05 -5.60
N LEU A 7 -3.76 17.22 -6.38
CA LEU A 7 -3.17 16.35 -7.39
C LEU A 7 -3.58 16.80 -8.83
N LYS A 8 -3.97 18.06 -8.97
CA LYS A 8 -4.45 18.58 -10.25
C LYS A 8 -3.48 18.27 -11.39
N ASP A 9 -4.03 17.73 -12.47
CA ASP A 9 -3.34 17.35 -13.70
C ASP A 9 -2.25 16.30 -13.59
N ARG A 10 -2.00 15.71 -12.41
CA ARG A 10 -1.06 14.61 -12.24
C ARG A 10 -1.57 13.33 -12.89
N GLY A 11 -0.75 12.74 -13.76
CA GLY A 11 -0.98 11.42 -14.31
C GLY A 11 -0.50 10.35 -13.31
N ILE A 12 -1.41 9.46 -12.89
CA ILE A 12 -1.12 8.41 -11.91
C ILE A 12 -1.41 7.04 -12.52
N PHE A 13 -0.38 6.19 -12.58
CA PHE A 13 -0.50 4.78 -12.93
C PHE A 13 -0.63 3.94 -11.66
N LEU A 14 -1.71 3.16 -11.53
CA LEU A 14 -2.00 2.41 -10.32
C LEU A 14 -2.26 0.95 -10.61
N SER A 15 -1.44 0.06 -10.07
CA SER A 15 -1.61 -1.38 -10.18
C SER A 15 -2.59 -1.93 -9.14
N GLY A 16 -3.51 -2.80 -9.56
CA GLY A 16 -4.56 -3.35 -8.70
C GLY A 16 -5.66 -2.34 -8.38
N GLY A 17 -5.98 -1.42 -9.32
CA GLY A 17 -6.91 -0.32 -9.11
C GLY A 17 -8.42 -0.69 -9.15
N GLY A 18 -8.77 -1.95 -9.40
CA GLY A 18 -10.18 -2.36 -9.53
C GLY A 18 -10.85 -2.76 -8.21
N SER A 19 -10.17 -2.85 -7.08
CA SER A 19 -10.77 -3.29 -5.82
C SER A 19 -9.97 -2.83 -4.60
N GLY A 20 -10.58 -2.95 -3.42
CA GLY A 20 -9.92 -2.72 -2.13
C GLY A 20 -9.24 -1.35 -2.04
N LEU A 21 -8.06 -1.30 -1.43
CA LEU A 21 -7.30 -0.07 -1.25
C LEU A 21 -6.93 0.60 -2.57
N GLY A 22 -6.63 -0.17 -3.62
CA GLY A 22 -6.32 0.37 -4.95
C GLY A 22 -7.49 1.17 -5.53
N ARG A 23 -8.71 0.60 -5.48
CA ARG A 23 -9.92 1.33 -5.90
C ARG A 23 -10.15 2.58 -5.05
N SER A 24 -10.01 2.48 -3.73
CA SER A 24 -10.19 3.63 -2.84
C SER A 24 -9.19 4.75 -3.13
N MET A 25 -7.92 4.41 -3.38
CA MET A 25 -6.90 5.38 -3.81
C MET A 25 -7.26 6.00 -5.16
N ALA A 26 -7.69 5.20 -6.14
CA ALA A 26 -8.06 5.72 -7.47
C ALA A 26 -9.18 6.75 -7.40
N LEU A 27 -10.26 6.44 -6.66
CA LEU A 27 -11.40 7.36 -6.47
C LEU A 27 -10.98 8.63 -5.73
N HIS A 28 -10.20 8.49 -4.65
CA HIS A 28 -9.76 9.62 -3.85
C HIS A 28 -8.80 10.54 -4.63
N PHE A 29 -7.82 10.00 -5.33
CA PHE A 29 -6.88 10.82 -6.10
C PHE A 29 -7.55 11.53 -7.26
N ALA A 30 -8.51 10.87 -7.93
CA ALA A 30 -9.32 11.53 -8.94
C ALA A 30 -10.14 12.70 -8.38
N SER A 31 -10.69 12.58 -7.17
CA SER A 31 -11.39 13.68 -6.49
C SER A 31 -10.49 14.86 -6.12
N LEU A 32 -9.17 14.64 -6.06
CA LEU A 32 -8.15 15.67 -5.87
C LEU A 32 -7.56 16.20 -7.18
N GLY A 33 -8.16 15.85 -8.33
CA GLY A 33 -7.81 16.37 -9.65
C GLY A 33 -6.82 15.52 -10.46
N ALA A 34 -6.45 14.33 -9.98
CA ALA A 34 -5.55 13.43 -10.71
C ALA A 34 -6.23 12.75 -11.91
N LYS A 35 -5.43 12.45 -12.94
CA LYS A 35 -5.80 11.61 -14.08
C LYS A 35 -5.35 10.17 -13.78
N MET A 36 -6.29 9.24 -13.67
CA MET A 36 -6.02 7.89 -13.18
C MET A 36 -5.91 6.88 -14.32
N PHE A 37 -4.76 6.21 -14.43
CA PHE A 37 -4.63 5.02 -15.28
C PHE A 37 -4.52 3.78 -14.39
N VAL A 38 -5.54 2.93 -14.38
CA VAL A 38 -5.60 1.78 -13.49
C VAL A 38 -5.41 0.47 -14.23
N ILE A 39 -4.60 -0.43 -13.69
CA ILE A 39 -4.34 -1.75 -14.26
C ILE A 39 -4.69 -2.88 -13.30
N GLY A 40 -4.95 -4.03 -13.85
CA GLY A 40 -5.21 -5.28 -13.13
C GLY A 40 -5.61 -6.40 -14.06
N ARG A 41 -5.77 -7.61 -13.55
CA ARG A 41 -6.07 -8.80 -14.38
C ARG A 41 -7.53 -8.92 -14.79
N ARG A 42 -8.45 -8.34 -14.04
CA ARG A 42 -9.90 -8.46 -14.26
C ARG A 42 -10.44 -7.14 -14.80
N GLU A 43 -11.05 -7.20 -15.96
CA GLU A 43 -11.53 -6.02 -16.68
C GLU A 43 -12.69 -5.32 -15.95
N GLU A 44 -13.72 -6.07 -15.56
CA GLU A 44 -14.95 -5.48 -15.03
C GLU A 44 -14.74 -4.58 -13.79
N PRO A 45 -13.96 -4.98 -12.75
CA PRO A 45 -13.67 -4.08 -11.63
C PRO A 45 -12.89 -2.81 -12.00
N LEU A 46 -12.01 -2.88 -13.02
CA LEU A 46 -11.28 -1.72 -13.52
C LEU A 46 -12.22 -0.75 -14.22
N LYS A 47 -13.09 -1.30 -15.07
CA LYS A 47 -14.12 -0.55 -15.79
C LYS A 47 -15.03 0.19 -14.82
N GLN A 48 -15.56 -0.50 -13.81
CA GLN A 48 -16.42 0.09 -12.78
C GLN A 48 -15.71 1.25 -12.05
N THR A 49 -14.46 1.06 -11.65
CA THR A 49 -13.67 2.12 -11.00
C THR A 49 -13.54 3.35 -11.92
N CYS A 50 -13.22 3.15 -13.19
CA CYS A 50 -13.09 4.25 -14.14
C CYS A 50 -14.43 4.94 -14.44
N GLU A 51 -15.52 4.20 -14.53
CA GLU A 51 -16.85 4.76 -14.75
C GLU A 51 -17.30 5.64 -13.58
N GLU A 52 -17.04 5.21 -12.34
CA GLU A 52 -17.33 6.02 -11.16
C GLU A 52 -16.52 7.32 -11.15
N ILE A 53 -15.22 7.26 -11.48
CA ILE A 53 -14.38 8.45 -11.58
C ILE A 53 -14.93 9.42 -12.64
N ARG A 54 -15.27 8.90 -13.81
CA ARG A 54 -15.81 9.71 -14.91
C ARG A 54 -17.17 10.32 -14.57
N LYS A 55 -18.06 9.56 -13.93
CA LYS A 55 -19.36 10.06 -13.44
C LYS A 55 -19.22 11.19 -12.42
N ALA A 56 -18.13 11.17 -11.62
CA ALA A 56 -17.78 12.24 -10.69
C ALA A 56 -17.05 13.44 -11.38
N GLY A 57 -16.87 13.41 -12.69
CA GLY A 57 -16.21 14.47 -13.45
C GLY A 57 -14.69 14.34 -13.54
N GLY A 58 -14.10 13.26 -13.03
CA GLY A 58 -12.68 12.98 -13.10
C GLY A 58 -12.25 12.31 -14.41
N ALA A 59 -10.93 12.23 -14.63
CA ALA A 59 -10.32 11.56 -15.78
C ALA A 59 -9.77 10.19 -15.37
N ALA A 60 -10.21 9.13 -16.03
CA ALA A 60 -9.70 7.78 -15.78
C ALA A 60 -9.67 6.94 -17.05
N ALA A 61 -8.69 6.06 -17.16
CA ALA A 61 -8.58 5.02 -18.17
C ALA A 61 -8.05 3.74 -17.53
N TYR A 62 -8.20 2.61 -18.20
CA TYR A 62 -7.72 1.34 -17.71
C TYR A 62 -7.26 0.44 -18.85
N THR A 63 -6.44 -0.54 -18.50
CA THR A 63 -6.19 -1.71 -19.33
C THR A 63 -6.02 -2.95 -18.47
N THR A 64 -6.35 -4.13 -19.03
CA THR A 64 -6.01 -5.39 -18.36
C THR A 64 -4.51 -5.64 -18.49
N CYS A 65 -3.85 -5.93 -17.38
CA CYS A 65 -2.43 -6.20 -17.34
C CYS A 65 -2.11 -7.13 -16.17
N ASP A 66 -1.29 -8.14 -16.42
CA ASP A 66 -0.66 -8.91 -15.37
C ASP A 66 0.74 -8.33 -15.10
N VAL A 67 0.94 -7.79 -13.91
CA VAL A 67 2.22 -7.16 -13.52
C VAL A 67 3.42 -8.11 -13.53
N ARG A 68 3.19 -9.42 -13.63
CA ARG A 68 4.25 -10.43 -13.77
C ARG A 68 4.90 -10.42 -15.16
N ASP A 69 4.17 -9.96 -16.16
CA ASP A 69 4.62 -9.85 -17.54
C ASP A 69 5.16 -8.43 -17.78
N PHE A 70 6.47 -8.30 -17.93
CA PHE A 70 7.11 -7.01 -18.13
C PHE A 70 6.69 -6.34 -19.45
N ALA A 71 6.58 -7.12 -20.53
CA ALA A 71 6.17 -6.58 -21.83
C ALA A 71 4.73 -6.03 -21.79
N ALA A 72 3.82 -6.72 -21.07
CA ALA A 72 2.47 -6.23 -20.83
C ALA A 72 2.45 -4.93 -19.99
N VAL A 73 3.37 -4.80 -19.02
CA VAL A 73 3.52 -3.59 -18.22
C VAL A 73 4.06 -2.43 -19.07
N GLU A 74 5.06 -2.65 -19.92
CA GLU A 74 5.57 -1.63 -20.85
C GLU A 74 4.46 -1.15 -21.81
N ALA A 75 3.70 -2.06 -22.40
CA ALA A 75 2.57 -1.72 -23.26
C ALA A 75 1.49 -0.94 -22.51
N ALA A 76 1.20 -1.29 -21.25
CA ALA A 76 0.26 -0.54 -20.42
C ALA A 76 0.79 0.86 -20.06
N ALA A 77 2.11 1.01 -19.85
CA ALA A 77 2.73 2.31 -19.62
C ALA A 77 2.66 3.22 -20.85
N ASP A 78 2.83 2.65 -22.06
CA ASP A 78 2.66 3.41 -23.32
C ASP A 78 1.21 3.86 -23.51
N GLN A 79 0.24 3.01 -23.21
CA GLN A 79 -1.19 3.36 -23.24
C GLN A 79 -1.52 4.46 -22.24
N ALA A 80 -0.92 4.43 -21.05
CA ALA A 80 -1.12 5.45 -20.02
C ALA A 80 -0.61 6.82 -20.47
N ASP A 81 0.60 6.87 -21.06
CA ASP A 81 1.16 8.09 -21.62
C ASP A 81 0.32 8.60 -22.80
N ALA A 82 -0.16 7.71 -23.67
CA ALA A 82 -1.04 8.09 -24.79
C ALA A 82 -2.38 8.66 -24.30
N ALA A 83 -2.93 8.15 -23.20
CA ALA A 83 -4.20 8.60 -22.65
C ALA A 83 -4.11 9.97 -21.96
N PHE A 84 -2.99 10.28 -21.29
CA PHE A 84 -2.89 11.45 -20.40
C PHE A 84 -1.69 12.36 -20.68
N GLY A 85 -0.89 12.03 -21.69
CA GLY A 85 0.29 12.79 -22.11
C GLY A 85 1.53 12.55 -21.26
N ARG A 86 1.36 12.26 -19.97
CA ARG A 86 2.45 11.90 -19.06
C ARG A 86 1.91 11.26 -17.78
N ILE A 87 2.62 10.28 -17.32
CA ILE A 87 2.45 9.74 -15.96
C ILE A 87 3.56 10.26 -15.05
N ASP A 88 3.17 10.90 -13.96
CA ASP A 88 4.07 11.49 -12.96
C ASP A 88 4.32 10.56 -11.77
N THR A 89 3.39 9.64 -11.53
CA THR A 89 3.37 8.82 -10.32
C THR A 89 2.99 7.39 -10.63
N VAL A 90 3.71 6.45 -10.03
CA VAL A 90 3.40 5.01 -10.04
C VAL A 90 2.99 4.57 -8.64
N ILE A 91 1.86 3.88 -8.54
CA ILE A 91 1.40 3.25 -7.30
C ILE A 91 1.49 1.74 -7.43
N ASN A 92 2.44 1.14 -6.72
CA ASN A 92 2.59 -0.31 -6.61
C ASN A 92 1.66 -0.85 -5.51
N ASN A 93 0.45 -1.26 -5.91
CA ASN A 93 -0.54 -1.78 -4.98
C ASN A 93 -0.99 -3.21 -5.34
N ALA A 94 -0.78 -3.68 -6.57
CA ALA A 94 -1.10 -5.06 -6.93
C ALA A 94 -0.45 -6.06 -5.97
N ALA A 95 -1.25 -6.96 -5.41
CA ALA A 95 -0.81 -7.94 -4.43
C ALA A 95 -1.58 -9.25 -4.57
N GLY A 96 -0.99 -10.30 -4.03
CA GLY A 96 -1.61 -11.58 -3.77
C GLY A 96 -1.10 -12.08 -2.42
N ASN A 97 -2.00 -12.56 -1.58
CA ASN A 97 -1.62 -13.17 -0.30
C ASN A 97 -2.62 -14.27 0.04
N PHE A 98 -2.14 -15.26 0.78
CA PHE A 98 -2.93 -16.33 1.36
C PHE A 98 -2.22 -16.84 2.63
N MET A 99 -2.99 -17.43 3.53
CA MET A 99 -2.45 -18.05 4.73
C MET A 99 -2.23 -19.55 4.51
N ALA A 100 -1.03 -20.03 4.81
CA ALA A 100 -0.72 -21.45 4.78
C ALA A 100 0.42 -21.80 5.74
N ARG A 101 0.45 -23.05 6.18
CA ARG A 101 1.62 -23.60 6.88
C ARG A 101 2.77 -23.69 5.90
N THR A 102 3.91 -23.07 6.23
CA THR A 102 5.03 -22.91 5.29
C THR A 102 5.60 -24.26 4.84
N GLU A 103 5.68 -25.26 5.73
CA GLU A 103 6.16 -26.60 5.42
C GLU A 103 5.26 -27.38 4.44
N LYS A 104 4.06 -26.85 4.15
CA LYS A 104 3.10 -27.42 3.19
C LYS A 104 2.96 -26.62 1.90
N LEU A 105 3.71 -25.52 1.78
CA LEU A 105 3.68 -24.71 0.56
C LEU A 105 4.41 -25.42 -0.58
N SER A 106 3.84 -25.39 -1.76
CA SER A 106 4.59 -25.72 -2.98
C SER A 106 5.55 -24.58 -3.34
N PRO A 107 6.70 -24.85 -3.99
CA PRO A 107 7.58 -23.81 -4.52
C PRO A 107 6.83 -22.81 -5.40
N ASN A 108 5.96 -23.27 -6.29
CA ASN A 108 5.15 -22.42 -7.16
C ASN A 108 4.22 -21.46 -6.39
N ALA A 109 3.73 -21.84 -5.22
CA ALA A 109 2.90 -20.95 -4.40
C ALA A 109 3.73 -19.77 -3.84
N PHE A 110 4.97 -20.02 -3.44
CA PHE A 110 5.92 -18.97 -3.04
C PHE A 110 6.26 -18.05 -4.22
N ASP A 111 6.69 -18.63 -5.33
CA ASP A 111 7.10 -17.91 -6.54
C ASP A 111 5.97 -17.04 -7.11
N THR A 112 4.73 -17.53 -7.05
CA THR A 112 3.56 -16.76 -7.50
C THR A 112 3.39 -15.46 -6.73
N VAL A 113 3.52 -15.49 -5.40
CA VAL A 113 3.40 -14.26 -4.57
C VAL A 113 4.56 -13.32 -4.84
N VAL A 114 5.79 -13.84 -4.87
CA VAL A 114 6.99 -13.04 -5.18
C VAL A 114 6.88 -12.39 -6.55
N SER A 115 6.46 -13.14 -7.56
CA SER A 115 6.29 -12.62 -8.92
C SER A 115 5.24 -11.51 -9.02
N ILE A 116 4.13 -11.62 -8.29
CA ILE A 116 3.11 -10.57 -8.29
C ILE A 116 3.58 -9.34 -7.52
N VAL A 117 4.10 -9.54 -6.32
CA VAL A 117 4.31 -8.46 -5.35
C VAL A 117 5.65 -7.77 -5.57
N LEU A 118 6.75 -8.53 -5.64
CA LEU A 118 8.09 -7.96 -5.79
C LEU A 118 8.40 -7.65 -7.26
N ASN A 119 8.34 -8.67 -8.12
CA ASN A 119 8.69 -8.46 -9.53
C ASN A 119 7.71 -7.51 -10.21
N GLY A 120 6.39 -7.64 -9.94
CA GLY A 120 5.39 -6.74 -10.48
C GLY A 120 5.58 -5.28 -10.04
N SER A 121 5.96 -5.03 -8.78
CA SER A 121 6.33 -3.68 -8.32
C SER A 121 7.58 -3.17 -9.03
N PHE A 122 8.59 -4.02 -9.21
CA PHE A 122 9.79 -3.66 -9.95
C PHE A 122 9.49 -3.34 -11.41
N HIS A 123 8.69 -4.16 -12.09
CA HIS A 123 8.30 -3.97 -13.49
C HIS A 123 7.60 -2.61 -13.70
N CYS A 124 6.57 -2.30 -12.89
CA CYS A 124 5.89 -1.02 -12.98
C CYS A 124 6.83 0.16 -12.71
N THR A 125 7.67 0.04 -11.66
CA THR A 125 8.62 1.08 -11.29
C THR A 125 9.65 1.32 -12.40
N GLN A 126 10.23 0.26 -12.95
CA GLN A 126 11.28 0.35 -13.97
C GLN A 126 10.74 0.89 -15.30
N ALA A 127 9.56 0.47 -15.74
CA ALA A 127 8.94 0.91 -16.99
C ALA A 127 8.79 2.44 -17.03
N PHE A 128 8.34 3.06 -15.94
CA PHE A 128 8.21 4.51 -15.88
C PHE A 128 9.52 5.23 -15.55
N ALA A 129 10.35 4.68 -14.68
CA ALA A 129 11.64 5.31 -14.36
C ALA A 129 12.53 5.46 -15.60
N ARG A 130 12.59 4.46 -16.50
CA ARG A 130 13.29 4.57 -17.79
C ARG A 130 12.80 5.77 -18.61
N LYS A 131 11.49 5.97 -18.69
CA LYS A 131 10.88 7.10 -19.41
C LYS A 131 11.22 8.43 -18.77
N TRP A 132 11.09 8.54 -17.45
CA TRP A 132 11.38 9.77 -16.71
C TRP A 132 12.85 10.16 -16.85
N ILE A 133 13.78 9.20 -16.70
CA ILE A 133 15.23 9.44 -16.84
C ILE A 133 15.56 9.88 -18.27
N ALA A 134 15.05 9.19 -19.28
CA ALA A 134 15.31 9.55 -20.68
C ALA A 134 14.75 10.93 -21.06
N GLN A 135 13.66 11.35 -20.43
CA GLN A 135 13.02 12.64 -20.67
C GLN A 135 13.53 13.76 -19.74
N HIS A 136 14.47 13.45 -18.83
CA HIS A 136 14.93 14.37 -17.77
C HIS A 136 13.78 14.97 -16.93
N LYS A 137 12.80 14.14 -16.59
CA LYS A 137 11.60 14.57 -15.83
C LYS A 137 11.58 13.91 -14.45
N PRO A 138 11.09 14.62 -13.42
CA PRO A 138 10.92 14.02 -12.10
C PRO A 138 9.86 12.93 -12.11
N GLY A 139 9.90 12.03 -11.14
CA GLY A 139 8.91 10.97 -10.95
C GLY A 139 8.65 10.67 -9.48
N ASN A 140 7.57 9.97 -9.21
CA ASN A 140 7.21 9.55 -7.86
C ASN A 140 6.72 8.10 -7.87
N VAL A 141 7.21 7.28 -6.97
CA VAL A 141 6.77 5.90 -6.77
C VAL A 141 6.29 5.73 -5.34
N LEU A 142 5.07 5.24 -5.18
CA LEU A 142 4.54 4.85 -3.88
C LEU A 142 4.21 3.37 -3.88
N SER A 143 4.78 2.63 -2.93
CA SER A 143 4.54 1.19 -2.79
C SER A 143 3.69 0.89 -1.55
N ILE A 144 2.64 0.09 -1.71
CA ILE A 144 1.85 -0.40 -0.58
C ILE A 144 2.48 -1.71 -0.11
N THR A 145 3.07 -1.65 1.09
CA THR A 145 3.72 -2.79 1.74
C THR A 145 2.85 -3.39 2.85
N THR A 146 3.39 -3.68 4.00
CA THR A 146 2.67 -4.18 5.17
C THR A 146 3.56 -4.06 6.40
N THR A 147 2.99 -3.96 7.59
CA THR A 147 3.74 -3.88 8.86
C THR A 147 4.62 -5.09 9.11
N TYR A 148 4.19 -6.29 8.72
CA TYR A 148 4.98 -7.51 8.92
C TYR A 148 6.13 -7.72 7.91
N ALA A 149 6.37 -6.78 7.00
CA ALA A 149 7.55 -6.75 6.13
C ALA A 149 8.71 -5.96 6.73
N ALA A 150 8.48 -5.22 7.81
CA ALA A 150 9.50 -4.41 8.46
C ALA A 150 10.54 -5.29 9.18
N ALA A 151 11.75 -4.76 9.34
CA ALA A 151 12.79 -5.40 10.14
C ALA A 151 12.28 -5.64 11.58
N ASN A 152 12.67 -6.77 12.14
CA ASN A 152 12.30 -7.20 13.50
C ASN A 152 10.79 -7.49 13.71
N CYS A 153 10.05 -7.72 12.64
CA CYS A 153 8.66 -8.20 12.72
C CYS A 153 8.56 -9.56 12.04
N GLY A 154 7.99 -10.54 12.73
CA GLY A 154 7.72 -11.87 12.18
C GLY A 154 6.22 -12.13 12.13
N SER A 155 5.69 -12.48 10.96
CA SER A 155 4.30 -12.95 10.82
C SER A 155 4.29 -14.36 10.27
N GLY A 156 3.84 -15.31 11.07
CA GLY A 156 3.65 -16.70 10.63
C GLY A 156 2.58 -16.82 9.54
N PHE A 157 2.63 -17.92 8.81
CA PHE A 157 1.61 -18.35 7.83
C PHE A 157 1.45 -17.47 6.56
N VAL A 158 2.22 -16.40 6.40
CA VAL A 158 2.22 -15.49 5.24
C VAL A 158 3.64 -15.24 4.71
N VAL A 159 4.54 -16.19 4.88
CA VAL A 159 5.96 -16.07 4.55
C VAL A 159 6.24 -15.56 3.13
N PRO A 160 5.56 -16.04 2.06
CA PRO A 160 5.79 -15.52 0.72
C PRO A 160 5.52 -14.02 0.60
N SER A 161 4.44 -13.55 1.25
CA SER A 161 4.09 -12.12 1.27
C SER A 161 5.09 -11.31 2.08
N SER A 162 5.53 -11.81 3.23
CA SER A 162 6.55 -11.15 4.07
C SER A 162 7.85 -10.95 3.29
N CYS A 163 8.36 -12.00 2.66
CA CYS A 163 9.56 -11.95 1.84
C CYS A 163 9.42 -10.96 0.67
N ALA A 164 8.31 -11.04 -0.07
CA ALA A 164 8.08 -10.18 -1.21
C ALA A 164 7.95 -8.70 -0.81
N LYS A 165 7.22 -8.40 0.25
CA LYS A 165 7.02 -7.02 0.74
C LYS A 165 8.29 -6.46 1.40
N ALA A 166 9.11 -7.27 2.07
CA ALA A 166 10.44 -6.88 2.54
C ALA A 166 11.35 -6.53 1.35
N GLY A 167 11.29 -7.30 0.27
CA GLY A 167 11.99 -6.99 -0.98
C GLY A 167 11.52 -5.65 -1.60
N VAL A 168 10.23 -5.34 -1.55
CA VAL A 168 9.71 -4.03 -1.99
C VAL A 168 10.24 -2.88 -1.12
N LEU A 169 10.39 -3.07 0.19
CA LEU A 169 11.01 -2.07 1.07
C LEU A 169 12.49 -1.85 0.71
N ALA A 170 13.25 -2.93 0.55
CA ALA A 170 14.65 -2.86 0.12
C ALA A 170 14.79 -2.17 -1.24
N MET A 171 13.92 -2.48 -2.20
CA MET A 171 13.86 -1.81 -3.50
C MET A 171 13.56 -0.31 -3.34
N THR A 172 12.61 0.05 -2.49
CA THR A 172 12.21 1.45 -2.24
C THR A 172 13.41 2.27 -1.75
N THR A 173 14.10 1.80 -0.73
CA THR A 173 15.26 2.52 -0.14
C THR A 173 16.45 2.58 -1.10
N SER A 174 16.77 1.46 -1.78
CA SER A 174 17.91 1.40 -2.71
C SER A 174 17.71 2.34 -3.91
N LEU A 175 16.53 2.29 -4.54
CA LEU A 175 16.23 3.13 -5.68
C LEU A 175 16.02 4.61 -5.31
N ALA A 176 15.57 4.90 -4.09
CA ALA A 176 15.50 6.28 -3.59
C ALA A 176 16.88 6.94 -3.55
N VAL A 177 17.93 6.18 -3.18
CA VAL A 177 19.32 6.65 -3.20
C VAL A 177 19.84 6.75 -4.64
N GLU A 178 19.66 5.70 -5.44
CA GLU A 178 20.19 5.63 -6.80
C GLU A 178 19.61 6.69 -7.74
N TRP A 179 18.27 6.91 -7.64
CA TRP A 179 17.52 7.76 -8.57
C TRP A 179 17.20 9.15 -8.03
N GLY A 180 17.59 9.45 -6.80
CA GLY A 180 17.45 10.79 -6.23
C GLY A 180 18.06 11.89 -7.09
N LYS A 181 19.21 11.62 -7.73
CA LYS A 181 19.87 12.53 -8.69
C LYS A 181 19.01 12.87 -9.93
N TYR A 182 18.01 12.07 -10.24
CA TYR A 182 17.05 12.31 -11.34
C TYR A 182 15.74 12.96 -10.84
N ASN A 183 15.68 13.36 -9.57
CA ASN A 183 14.43 13.84 -8.93
C ASN A 183 13.31 12.79 -8.96
N ILE A 184 13.63 11.50 -8.86
CA ILE A 184 12.67 10.42 -8.72
C ILE A 184 12.64 10.05 -7.24
N ARG A 185 11.47 10.19 -6.60
CA ARG A 185 11.27 9.83 -5.21
C ARG A 185 10.57 8.48 -5.11
N LEU A 186 11.00 7.67 -4.16
CA LEU A 186 10.36 6.38 -3.86
C LEU A 186 10.05 6.32 -2.36
N ASN A 187 8.78 6.08 -2.02
CA ASN A 187 8.34 5.89 -0.64
C ASN A 187 7.39 4.70 -0.55
N ALA A 188 7.13 4.26 0.65
CA ALA A 188 6.22 3.17 0.93
C ALA A 188 5.24 3.53 2.05
N ILE A 189 4.09 2.87 2.05
CA ILE A 189 3.17 2.83 3.19
C ILE A 189 3.11 1.38 3.66
N ALA A 190 3.23 1.17 4.98
CA ALA A 190 3.04 -0.11 5.63
C ALA A 190 1.72 -0.11 6.41
N PRO A 191 0.60 -0.52 5.79
CA PRO A 191 -0.67 -0.59 6.48
C PRO A 191 -0.73 -1.77 7.44
N GLY A 192 -1.38 -1.55 8.58
CA GLY A 192 -1.94 -2.60 9.42
C GLY A 192 -3.26 -3.13 8.85
N PRO A 193 -4.22 -3.52 9.69
CA PRO A 193 -5.48 -4.07 9.23
C PRO A 193 -6.43 -2.99 8.69
N PHE A 194 -6.65 -3.01 7.38
CA PHE A 194 -7.66 -2.24 6.66
C PHE A 194 -8.64 -3.22 5.99
N PRO A 195 -9.86 -3.37 6.48
CA PRO A 195 -10.85 -4.28 5.91
C PRO A 195 -11.15 -3.93 4.45
N THR A 196 -11.04 -4.91 3.55
CA THR A 196 -11.39 -4.77 2.14
C THR A 196 -12.29 -5.91 1.71
N GLU A 197 -13.27 -5.65 0.84
CA GLU A 197 -14.07 -6.71 0.26
C GLU A 197 -13.17 -7.78 -0.42
N GLY A 198 -13.43 -9.03 -0.13
CA GLY A 198 -12.75 -10.18 -0.73
C GLY A 198 -11.35 -10.51 -0.18
N ALA A 199 -10.56 -9.58 0.35
CA ALA A 199 -9.32 -9.92 1.07
C ALA A 199 -9.61 -10.26 2.53
N TRP A 200 -10.48 -9.49 3.17
CA TRP A 200 -10.83 -9.67 4.57
C TRP A 200 -11.42 -11.05 4.87
N SER A 201 -12.37 -11.50 4.05
CA SER A 201 -12.98 -12.82 4.19
C SER A 201 -12.01 -13.99 4.02
N ARG A 202 -10.86 -13.77 3.35
CA ARG A 202 -9.81 -14.78 3.18
C ARG A 202 -8.78 -14.79 4.30
N LEU A 203 -8.64 -13.67 5.02
CA LEU A 203 -7.63 -13.49 6.08
C LEU A 203 -8.23 -13.58 7.48
N ILE A 204 -9.55 -13.46 7.61
CA ILE A 204 -10.24 -13.49 8.89
C ILE A 204 -11.12 -14.75 8.96
N PRO A 205 -10.72 -15.76 9.74
CA PRO A 205 -11.41 -17.05 9.74
C PRO A 205 -12.76 -17.05 10.47
N SER A 206 -13.01 -16.09 11.36
CA SER A 206 -14.27 -16.00 12.12
C SER A 206 -14.52 -14.60 12.68
N LYS A 207 -15.76 -14.31 13.05
CA LYS A 207 -16.13 -13.05 13.75
C LYS A 207 -15.40 -12.89 15.08
N GLN A 208 -15.22 -13.97 15.82
CA GLN A 208 -14.48 -13.97 17.08
C GLN A 208 -13.01 -13.58 16.88
N PHE A 209 -12.39 -14.07 15.80
CA PHE A 209 -11.03 -13.70 15.44
C PHE A 209 -10.95 -12.23 15.03
N GLU A 210 -11.96 -11.74 14.29
CA GLU A 210 -12.05 -10.32 13.91
C GLU A 210 -12.17 -9.41 15.14
N GLU A 211 -13.01 -9.77 16.08
CA GLU A 211 -13.19 -9.04 17.34
C GLU A 211 -11.91 -9.03 18.18
N HIS A 212 -11.25 -10.19 18.29
CA HIS A 212 -9.97 -10.29 18.96
C HIS A 212 -8.92 -9.39 18.27
N ALA A 213 -8.78 -9.45 16.95
CA ALA A 213 -7.84 -8.62 16.20
C ALA A 213 -8.12 -7.12 16.35
N ARG A 214 -9.40 -6.72 16.40
CA ARG A 214 -9.81 -5.34 16.67
C ARG A 214 -9.43 -4.91 18.09
N ASN A 215 -9.73 -5.75 19.07
CA ASN A 215 -9.47 -5.45 20.48
C ASN A 215 -7.98 -5.50 20.85
N SER A 216 -7.17 -6.21 20.07
CA SER A 216 -5.72 -6.23 20.20
C SER A 216 -5.04 -4.97 19.67
N ASN A 217 -5.71 -4.19 18.80
CA ASN A 217 -5.15 -2.94 18.32
C ASN A 217 -5.21 -1.88 19.43
N PRO A 218 -4.15 -1.09 19.69
CA PRO A 218 -4.18 -0.01 20.68
C PRO A 218 -5.34 0.96 20.49
N MET A 219 -5.67 1.31 19.25
CA MET A 219 -6.82 2.19 18.94
C MET A 219 -8.18 1.48 18.96
N LYS A 220 -8.24 0.17 19.28
CA LYS A 220 -9.47 -0.65 19.38
C LYS A 220 -10.36 -0.62 18.13
N ARG A 221 -9.75 -0.38 16.98
CA ARG A 221 -10.43 -0.35 15.68
C ARG A 221 -9.47 -0.71 14.54
N PHE A 222 -10.04 -1.01 13.40
CA PHE A 222 -9.33 -1.10 12.13
C PHE A 222 -9.18 0.27 11.47
N GLY A 223 -8.24 0.37 10.54
CA GLY A 223 -8.06 1.56 9.72
C GLY A 223 -9.22 1.75 8.73
N ARG A 224 -9.60 3.00 8.48
CA ARG A 224 -10.52 3.38 7.41
C ARG A 224 -9.73 3.70 6.15
N HIS A 225 -10.27 3.31 5.00
CA HIS A 225 -9.61 3.53 3.71
C HIS A 225 -9.22 5.00 3.49
N GLU A 226 -10.06 5.93 3.95
CA GLU A 226 -9.79 7.37 3.87
C GLU A 226 -8.49 7.76 4.57
N GLU A 227 -8.17 7.16 5.73
CA GLU A 227 -6.93 7.47 6.46
C GLU A 227 -5.69 7.08 5.66
N LEU A 228 -5.74 5.93 4.99
CA LEU A 228 -4.65 5.48 4.11
C LEU A 228 -4.57 6.33 2.83
N THR A 229 -5.70 6.62 2.19
CA THR A 229 -5.70 7.39 0.93
C THR A 229 -5.26 8.83 1.13
N ASN A 230 -5.55 9.44 2.30
CA ASN A 230 -5.03 10.76 2.68
C ASN A 230 -3.50 10.74 2.84
N LEU A 231 -2.95 9.74 3.54
CA LEU A 231 -1.50 9.58 3.66
C LEU A 231 -0.85 9.37 2.29
N ALA A 232 -1.45 8.52 1.45
CA ALA A 232 -0.96 8.27 0.10
C ALA A 232 -0.99 9.55 -0.75
N ALA A 233 -2.07 10.33 -0.70
CA ALA A 233 -2.18 11.61 -1.41
C ALA A 233 -1.09 12.61 -0.96
N PHE A 234 -0.80 12.67 0.34
CA PHE A 234 0.30 13.49 0.86
C PHE A 234 1.65 13.05 0.29
N LEU A 235 1.97 11.75 0.35
CA LEU A 235 3.27 11.22 -0.09
C LEU A 235 3.51 11.34 -1.60
N ILE A 236 2.46 11.37 -2.42
CA ILE A 236 2.60 11.56 -3.86
C ILE A 236 2.49 13.03 -4.29
N SER A 237 2.15 13.94 -3.38
CA SER A 237 2.07 15.38 -3.67
C SER A 237 3.42 16.09 -3.52
N ASP A 238 3.47 17.37 -3.91
CA ASP A 238 4.64 18.23 -3.71
C ASP A 238 4.84 18.63 -2.23
N MET A 239 3.83 18.44 -1.38
CA MET A 239 3.94 18.71 0.06
C MET A 239 4.96 17.81 0.75
N SER A 240 5.29 16.66 0.16
CA SER A 240 6.27 15.70 0.65
C SER A 240 7.57 15.65 -0.19
N SER A 241 7.90 16.74 -0.88
CA SER A 241 8.99 16.78 -1.87
C SER A 241 10.38 16.42 -1.32
N TYR A 242 10.59 16.51 0.00
CA TYR A 242 11.84 16.15 0.67
C TYR A 242 11.78 14.79 1.40
N ILE A 243 10.67 14.06 1.28
CA ILE A 243 10.53 12.69 1.80
C ILE A 243 10.89 11.71 0.68
N ASN A 244 11.97 10.93 0.88
CA ASN A 244 12.46 9.97 -0.09
C ASN A 244 13.10 8.77 0.61
N GLY A 245 12.71 7.56 0.24
CA GLY A 245 13.16 6.30 0.84
C GLY A 245 12.43 5.91 2.12
N GLU A 246 11.36 6.62 2.51
CA GLU A 246 10.65 6.41 3.76
C GLU A 246 9.54 5.34 3.62
N CYS A 247 9.33 4.60 4.70
CA CYS A 247 8.20 3.69 4.85
C CYS A 247 7.32 4.11 6.02
N VAL A 248 6.20 4.75 5.74
CA VAL A 248 5.29 5.24 6.78
C VAL A 248 4.35 4.13 7.23
N VAL A 249 4.43 3.78 8.52
CA VAL A 249 3.51 2.83 9.14
C VAL A 249 2.18 3.52 9.45
N ILE A 250 1.06 2.85 9.11
CA ILE A 250 -0.29 3.28 9.43
C ILE A 250 -1.11 2.08 9.92
N ASP A 251 -1.10 1.84 11.23
CA ASP A 251 -1.63 0.61 11.83
C ASP A 251 -2.32 0.79 13.19
N GLY A 252 -2.50 2.03 13.65
CA GLY A 252 -3.07 2.32 14.97
C GLY A 252 -2.17 1.91 16.13
N GLY A 253 -0.86 1.78 15.91
CA GLY A 253 0.12 1.39 16.91
C GLY A 253 0.24 -0.12 17.13
N GLN A 254 -0.43 -0.92 16.33
CA GLN A 254 -0.47 -2.39 16.50
C GLN A 254 0.92 -3.02 16.48
N TRP A 255 1.79 -2.59 15.58
CA TRP A 255 3.13 -3.14 15.49
C TRP A 255 3.98 -2.84 16.74
N LEU A 256 3.86 -1.63 17.26
CA LEU A 256 4.62 -1.19 18.44
C LEU A 256 4.21 -1.96 19.70
N GLN A 257 2.94 -2.33 19.81
CA GLN A 257 2.41 -3.02 20.98
C GLN A 257 3.05 -4.40 21.19
N GLY A 258 3.32 -5.14 20.14
CA GLY A 258 3.83 -6.51 20.24
C GLY A 258 5.27 -6.62 20.76
N ALA A 259 6.04 -5.55 20.80
CA ALA A 259 7.45 -5.55 21.17
C ALA A 259 7.74 -5.03 22.60
N GLY A 260 6.74 -4.52 23.32
CA GLY A 260 6.93 -3.89 24.62
C GLY A 260 6.74 -4.84 25.79
N GLU A 261 7.76 -5.01 26.64
CA GLU A 261 7.73 -5.93 27.81
C GLU A 261 6.57 -5.65 28.79
N PHE A 262 6.17 -4.39 28.91
CA PHE A 262 5.13 -3.99 29.85
C PHE A 262 3.74 -3.82 29.21
N ASN A 263 3.59 -4.13 27.92
CA ASN A 263 2.33 -3.92 27.22
C ASN A 263 1.21 -4.87 27.67
N ASP A 264 1.55 -5.98 28.33
CA ASP A 264 0.56 -6.86 28.98
C ASP A 264 -0.20 -6.14 30.10
N LEU A 265 0.36 -5.08 30.69
CA LEU A 265 -0.32 -4.25 31.66
C LEU A 265 -1.54 -3.49 31.08
N LEU A 266 -1.62 -3.38 29.76
CA LEU A 266 -2.83 -2.84 29.08
C LEU A 266 -4.09 -3.71 29.29
N MET A 267 -3.91 -4.94 29.77
CA MET A 267 -5.01 -5.86 30.10
C MET A 267 -5.55 -5.65 31.50
N LEU A 268 -4.87 -4.88 32.35
CA LEU A 268 -5.29 -4.64 33.74
C LEU A 268 -6.52 -3.73 33.77
N PRO A 269 -7.52 -4.08 34.62
CA PRO A 269 -8.67 -3.23 34.88
C PRO A 269 -8.25 -1.99 35.69
N GLU A 270 -9.02 -0.92 35.57
CA GLU A 270 -8.77 0.35 36.27
C GLU A 270 -8.56 0.16 37.78
N SER A 271 -9.37 -0.72 38.41
CA SER A 271 -9.24 -1.04 39.82
C SER A 271 -7.89 -1.61 40.23
N ALA A 272 -7.16 -2.30 39.34
CA ALA A 272 -5.80 -2.77 39.58
C ALA A 272 -4.81 -1.61 39.59
N TRP A 273 -4.99 -0.65 38.66
CA TRP A 273 -4.18 0.56 38.63
C TRP A 273 -4.37 1.40 39.88
N GLU A 274 -5.61 1.64 40.31
CA GLU A 274 -5.92 2.38 41.56
C GLU A 274 -5.24 1.74 42.78
N GLN A 275 -5.25 0.39 42.88
CA GLN A 275 -4.58 -0.33 43.96
C GLN A 275 -3.05 -0.15 43.91
N MET A 276 -2.45 -0.22 42.73
CA MET A 276 -1.00 -0.01 42.55
C MET A 276 -0.59 1.42 42.90
N GLU A 277 -1.38 2.41 42.51
CA GLU A 277 -1.17 3.84 42.82
C GLU A 277 -1.30 4.10 44.33
N ALA A 278 -2.33 3.56 44.95
CA ALA A 278 -2.53 3.67 46.40
C ALA A 278 -1.40 3.03 47.22
N ALA A 279 -0.83 1.92 46.71
CA ALA A 279 0.30 1.27 47.34
C ALA A 279 1.60 2.09 47.19
N ARG A 280 1.79 2.88 46.13
CA ARG A 280 2.91 3.79 45.94
C ARG A 280 2.83 5.02 46.84
N ALA A 281 1.61 5.55 47.02
CA ALA A 281 1.40 6.73 47.86
C ALA A 281 1.64 6.51 49.35
N LYS A 282 1.72 5.22 49.79
CA LYS A 282 2.01 4.83 51.18
C LYS A 282 3.50 4.61 51.48
N LYS A 283 4.37 4.71 50.47
CA LYS A 283 5.84 4.68 50.60
C LYS A 283 6.43 6.06 50.51
#